data_6f864a330189d204c37ffe7b3ce0fa2a
#
_entry.id   6f864a330189d204c37ffe7b3ce0fa2a
#
_cell.length_a   1.000
_cell.length_b   1.000
_cell.length_c   1.000
_cell.angle_alpha   90.00
_cell.angle_beta   90.00
_cell.angle_gamma   90.00
#
_symmetry.space_group_name_H-M   'P 1'
#
loop_
_entity.id
_entity.type
_entity.pdbx_description
1 polymer ?
#
loop_
_entity_poly.entity_id
_entity_poly.type
_entity_poly.pdbx_seq_one_letter_code
_entity_poly.pdbx_strand_id
1 'polypeptide(L)'
;MSEALFRDMLYRKYERLNEARQEERPPFTMQNYRTHFRTFVERYPVVLSTTHSLCASIGAGHLLDYVIIDESSQVDILTAAVCCACCRNIIIIGDSRQLPHIVEEQLRAKAEELRDKHRVPDAYDYVRQNILSSFKRVFGERLPVTLLREHYRCHPLIIDFCNRKYYRNELLIMTCLLYTSDAAD
;
A
#
# COMPACT_ATOMS: atom_id res chain seq x y z
N MET A 1 16.15 -16.13 -6.17
CA MET A 1 15.22 -17.21 -6.60
C MET A 1 14.79 -16.86 -8.01
N SER A 2 14.92 -17.75 -8.99
CA SER A 2 14.53 -17.42 -10.37
C SER A 2 13.01 -17.33 -10.48
N GLU A 3 12.52 -16.45 -11.35
CA GLU A 3 11.08 -16.28 -11.63
C GLU A 3 10.41 -17.61 -12.02
N ALA A 4 11.10 -18.43 -12.78
CA ALA A 4 10.63 -19.76 -13.16
C ALA A 4 10.40 -20.69 -11.97
N LEU A 5 11.30 -20.68 -10.98
CA LEU A 5 11.15 -21.49 -9.76
C LEU A 5 10.00 -20.99 -8.90
N PHE A 6 9.83 -19.67 -8.79
CA PHE A 6 8.72 -19.07 -8.08
C PHE A 6 7.36 -19.40 -8.72
N ARG A 7 7.26 -19.30 -10.05
CA ARG A 7 6.05 -19.69 -10.81
C ARG A 7 5.74 -21.17 -10.61
N ASP A 8 6.73 -22.06 -10.72
CA ASP A 8 6.55 -23.50 -10.54
C ASP A 8 6.08 -23.83 -9.10
N MET A 9 6.65 -23.19 -8.09
CA MET A 9 6.20 -23.36 -6.69
C MET A 9 4.76 -22.87 -6.49
N LEU A 10 4.38 -21.73 -7.09
CA LEU A 10 3.01 -21.25 -7.04
C LEU A 10 2.07 -22.20 -7.75
N TYR A 11 2.40 -22.64 -8.97
CA TYR A 11 1.60 -23.58 -9.76
C TYR A 11 1.36 -24.86 -8.95
N ARG A 12 2.39 -25.50 -8.43
CA ARG A 12 2.27 -26.75 -7.65
C ARG A 12 1.44 -26.54 -6.37
N LYS A 13 1.58 -25.38 -5.71
CA LYS A 13 0.78 -25.07 -4.52
C LYS A 13 -0.70 -24.90 -4.86
N TYR A 14 -0.99 -24.19 -5.97
CA TYR A 14 -2.37 -23.95 -6.39
C TYR A 14 -3.02 -25.15 -7.06
N GLU A 15 -2.26 -25.95 -7.81
CA GLU A 15 -2.74 -27.20 -8.42
C GLU A 15 -3.17 -28.20 -7.35
N ARG A 16 -2.32 -28.46 -6.35
CA ARG A 16 -2.67 -29.31 -5.19
C ARG A 16 -3.87 -28.78 -4.41
N LEU A 17 -3.99 -27.48 -4.28
CA LEU A 17 -5.14 -26.84 -3.63
C LEU A 17 -6.41 -26.94 -4.47
N ASN A 18 -6.29 -26.90 -5.81
CA ASN A 18 -7.41 -27.05 -6.72
C ASN A 18 -7.86 -28.51 -6.82
N GLU A 19 -6.95 -29.47 -6.92
CA GLU A 19 -7.27 -30.91 -6.93
C GLU A 19 -7.97 -31.34 -5.64
N ALA A 20 -7.52 -30.85 -4.48
CA ALA A 20 -8.16 -31.11 -3.20
C ALA A 20 -9.51 -30.38 -3.01
N ARG A 21 -9.86 -29.43 -3.90
CA ARG A 21 -11.01 -28.53 -3.78
C ARG A 21 -12.06 -28.68 -4.88
N GLN A 22 -11.89 -29.60 -5.83
CA GLN A 22 -12.91 -29.85 -6.87
C GLN A 22 -14.22 -30.44 -6.32
N GLU A 23 -14.27 -30.81 -5.04
CA GLU A 23 -15.50 -31.15 -4.37
C GLU A 23 -16.27 -29.90 -3.97
N GLU A 24 -17.29 -29.59 -4.78
CA GLU A 24 -18.54 -28.87 -4.46
C GLU A 24 -18.52 -27.77 -3.38
N ARG A 25 -17.69 -26.77 -3.50
CA ARG A 25 -17.87 -25.57 -2.69
C ARG A 25 -18.59 -24.49 -3.52
N PRO A 26 -19.73 -23.97 -3.04
CA PRO A 26 -20.43 -22.91 -3.75
C PRO A 26 -19.51 -21.72 -3.98
N PRO A 27 -19.64 -21.02 -5.12
CA PRO A 27 -18.84 -19.85 -5.39
C PRO A 27 -19.11 -18.78 -4.34
N PHE A 28 -18.06 -18.04 -3.94
CA PHE A 28 -18.23 -16.87 -3.09
C PHE A 28 -18.97 -15.78 -3.86
N THR A 29 -19.95 -15.18 -3.22
CA THR A 29 -20.70 -14.03 -3.73
C THR A 29 -20.40 -12.79 -2.89
N MET A 30 -20.75 -11.61 -3.38
CA MET A 30 -20.65 -10.37 -2.63
C MET A 30 -21.41 -10.37 -1.31
N GLN A 31 -22.42 -11.22 -1.18
CA GLN A 31 -23.26 -11.34 0.02
C GLN A 31 -22.69 -12.32 1.05
N ASN A 32 -22.02 -13.39 0.62
CA ASN A 32 -21.61 -14.47 1.52
C ASN A 32 -20.09 -14.51 1.85
N TYR A 33 -19.22 -13.87 1.08
CA TYR A 33 -17.77 -13.96 1.30
C TYR A 33 -17.33 -13.45 2.67
N ARG A 34 -18.01 -12.44 3.21
CA ARG A 34 -17.69 -11.88 4.55
C ARG A 34 -18.04 -12.83 5.67
N THR A 35 -19.16 -13.53 5.54
CA THR A 35 -19.62 -14.51 6.53
C THR A 35 -18.66 -15.71 6.59
N HIS A 36 -18.07 -16.08 5.46
CA HIS A 36 -17.11 -17.16 5.32
C HIS A 36 -15.70 -16.66 5.03
N PHE A 37 -15.33 -15.50 5.59
CA PHE A 37 -14.10 -14.78 5.22
C PHE A 37 -12.83 -15.60 5.42
N ARG A 38 -12.75 -16.43 6.47
CA ARG A 38 -11.61 -17.31 6.69
C ARG A 38 -11.40 -18.26 5.51
N THR A 39 -12.45 -18.95 5.09
CA THR A 39 -12.38 -19.86 3.93
C THR A 39 -12.14 -19.10 2.62
N PHE A 40 -12.67 -17.87 2.53
CA PHE A 40 -12.43 -16.99 1.39
C PHE A 40 -10.95 -16.66 1.26
N VAL A 41 -10.26 -16.20 2.32
CA VAL A 41 -8.84 -15.84 2.26
C VAL A 41 -7.91 -17.05 2.14
N GLU A 42 -8.32 -18.24 2.58
CA GLU A 42 -7.61 -19.47 2.30
C GLU A 42 -7.56 -19.78 0.80
N ARG A 43 -8.60 -19.40 0.07
CA ARG A 43 -8.69 -19.57 -1.39
C ARG A 43 -8.12 -18.38 -2.14
N TYR A 44 -8.35 -17.16 -1.64
CA TYR A 44 -7.90 -15.90 -2.22
C TYR A 44 -7.05 -15.14 -1.19
N PRO A 45 -5.77 -15.50 -1.03
CA PRO A 45 -4.93 -14.94 0.04
C PRO A 45 -4.56 -13.48 -0.14
N VAL A 46 -4.82 -12.91 -1.31
CA VAL A 46 -4.59 -11.50 -1.62
C VAL A 46 -5.93 -10.83 -1.88
N VAL A 47 -6.23 -9.79 -1.09
CA VAL A 47 -7.44 -8.97 -1.22
C VAL A 47 -7.03 -7.55 -1.59
N LEU A 48 -7.56 -7.04 -2.69
CA LEU A 48 -7.35 -5.66 -3.12
C LEU A 48 -8.54 -4.79 -2.66
N SER A 49 -8.23 -3.65 -2.06
CA SER A 49 -9.23 -2.71 -1.57
C SER A 49 -8.68 -1.29 -1.58
N THR A 50 -9.57 -0.30 -1.56
CA THR A 50 -9.15 1.05 -1.16
C THR A 50 -8.96 1.11 0.35
N THR A 51 -8.16 2.05 0.84
CA THR A 51 -7.96 2.25 2.27
C THR A 51 -9.27 2.51 3.02
N HIS A 52 -10.19 3.27 2.42
CA HIS A 52 -11.52 3.55 2.99
C HIS A 52 -12.42 2.31 3.09
N SER A 53 -12.29 1.38 2.15
CA SER A 53 -13.17 0.20 2.08
C SER A 53 -12.61 -1.01 2.79
N LEU A 54 -11.34 -1.01 3.19
CA LEU A 54 -10.65 -2.18 3.72
C LEU A 54 -11.40 -2.81 4.91
N CYS A 55 -11.70 -2.01 5.93
CA CYS A 55 -12.40 -2.50 7.14
C CYS A 55 -13.77 -3.10 6.80
N ALA A 56 -14.49 -2.49 5.85
CA ALA A 56 -15.78 -3.01 5.40
C ALA A 56 -15.66 -4.24 4.49
N SER A 57 -14.50 -4.50 3.91
CA SER A 57 -14.25 -5.61 2.99
C SER A 57 -13.82 -6.89 3.69
N ILE A 58 -13.32 -6.82 4.92
CA ILE A 58 -12.91 -7.99 5.71
C ILE A 58 -14.06 -8.50 6.58
N GLY A 59 -14.04 -9.80 6.90
CA GLY A 59 -15.00 -10.41 7.80
C GLY A 59 -14.84 -9.91 9.24
N ALA A 60 -15.93 -9.80 9.96
CA ALA A 60 -15.93 -9.35 11.34
C ALA A 60 -14.98 -10.19 12.22
N GLY A 61 -14.16 -9.51 13.01
CA GLY A 61 -13.21 -10.16 13.90
C GLY A 61 -11.99 -10.81 13.23
N HIS A 62 -11.81 -10.63 11.91
CA HIS A 62 -10.65 -11.16 11.19
C HIS A 62 -9.53 -10.11 11.13
N LEU A 63 -8.30 -10.54 11.43
CA LEU A 63 -7.09 -9.74 11.24
C LEU A 63 -6.29 -10.32 10.08
N LEU A 64 -5.95 -9.45 9.14
CA LEU A 64 -5.04 -9.79 8.04
C LEU A 64 -3.62 -9.98 8.59
N ASP A 65 -2.85 -10.88 8.00
CA ASP A 65 -1.44 -11.03 8.38
C ASP A 65 -0.63 -9.80 7.98
N TYR A 66 -0.91 -9.26 6.80
CA TYR A 66 -0.27 -8.05 6.27
C TYR A 66 -1.29 -7.13 5.61
N VAL A 67 -1.11 -5.83 5.81
CA VAL A 67 -1.68 -4.79 4.94
C VAL A 67 -0.53 -4.05 4.29
N ILE A 68 -0.60 -3.91 2.97
CA ILE A 68 0.35 -3.14 2.17
C ILE A 68 -0.38 -1.90 1.68
N ILE A 69 0.05 -0.72 2.11
CA ILE A 69 -0.49 0.56 1.66
C ILE A 69 0.48 1.13 0.63
N ASP A 70 0.03 1.20 -0.62
CA ASP A 70 0.75 1.87 -1.69
C ASP A 70 0.33 3.33 -1.80
N GLU A 71 1.16 4.17 -2.43
CA GLU A 71 0.98 5.64 -2.55
C GLU A 71 0.67 6.31 -1.21
N SER A 72 1.32 5.87 -0.16
CA SER A 72 1.03 6.23 1.24
C SER A 72 1.24 7.71 1.57
N SER A 73 1.95 8.47 0.72
CA SER A 73 2.03 9.94 0.83
C SER A 73 0.68 10.63 0.63
N GLN A 74 -0.26 9.97 -0.06
CA GLN A 74 -1.61 10.48 -0.33
C GLN A 74 -2.67 9.95 0.65
N VAL A 75 -2.29 9.11 1.61
CA VAL A 75 -3.22 8.51 2.58
C VAL A 75 -3.19 9.29 3.89
N ASP A 76 -4.34 9.82 4.29
CA ASP A 76 -4.50 10.52 5.57
C ASP A 76 -4.35 9.58 6.78
N ILE A 77 -4.00 10.14 7.93
CA ILE A 77 -3.69 9.35 9.13
C ILE A 77 -4.91 8.68 9.76
N LEU A 78 -6.13 9.21 9.59
CA LEU A 78 -7.33 8.63 10.17
C LEU A 78 -7.75 7.37 9.41
N THR A 79 -7.79 7.47 8.09
CA THR A 79 -8.04 6.32 7.21
C THR A 79 -6.97 5.24 7.40
N ALA A 80 -5.70 5.65 7.50
CA ALA A 80 -4.60 4.72 7.74
C ALA A 80 -4.67 4.04 9.11
N ALA A 81 -5.13 4.74 10.16
CA ALA A 81 -5.31 4.14 11.49
C ALA A 81 -6.32 2.98 11.46
N VAL A 82 -7.39 3.11 10.67
CA VAL A 82 -8.36 2.01 10.46
C VAL A 82 -7.69 0.83 9.75
N CYS A 83 -6.85 1.09 8.74
CA CYS A 83 -6.09 0.02 8.07
C CYS A 83 -5.12 -0.68 9.04
N CYS A 84 -4.43 0.07 9.91
CA CYS A 84 -3.55 -0.49 10.93
C CYS A 84 -4.31 -1.41 11.91
N ALA A 85 -5.56 -1.05 12.25
CA ALA A 85 -6.40 -1.87 13.13
C ALA A 85 -6.87 -3.18 12.49
N CYS A 86 -6.75 -3.32 11.17
CA CYS A 86 -7.18 -4.50 10.40
C CYS A 86 -6.10 -5.56 10.23
N CYS A 87 -4.87 -5.34 10.69
CA CYS A 87 -3.73 -6.23 10.38
C CYS A 87 -2.80 -6.46 11.58
N ARG A 88 -1.97 -7.50 11.46
CA ARG A 88 -0.87 -7.80 12.38
C ARG A 88 0.41 -7.08 12.00
N ASN A 89 0.66 -6.93 10.71
CA ASN A 89 1.84 -6.28 10.16
C ASN A 89 1.42 -5.29 9.06
N ILE A 90 2.13 -4.17 8.98
CA ILE A 90 1.88 -3.17 7.96
C ILE A 90 3.15 -2.88 7.17
N ILE A 91 3.00 -2.75 5.84
CA ILE A 91 4.03 -2.31 4.92
C ILE A 91 3.54 -1.02 4.27
N ILE A 92 4.32 0.05 4.40
CA ILE A 92 3.99 1.37 3.89
C ILE A 92 4.91 1.66 2.71
N ILE A 93 4.34 1.73 1.52
CA ILE A 93 5.05 2.06 0.28
C ILE A 93 4.65 3.48 -0.11
N GLY A 94 5.63 4.33 -0.36
CA GLY A 94 5.36 5.70 -0.77
C GLY A 94 6.62 6.53 -0.91
N ASP A 95 6.43 7.71 -1.44
CA ASP A 95 7.51 8.64 -1.70
C ASP A 95 7.21 10.00 -1.05
N SER A 96 8.03 10.39 -0.09
CA SER A 96 7.90 11.67 0.63
C SER A 96 8.21 12.90 -0.25
N ARG A 97 8.64 12.70 -1.49
CA ARG A 97 8.92 13.76 -2.46
C ARG A 97 7.82 13.91 -3.50
N GLN A 98 6.83 13.03 -3.49
CA GLN A 98 5.60 13.17 -4.25
C GLN A 98 4.56 14.01 -3.49
N LEU A 99 3.46 14.32 -4.18
CA LEU A 99 2.40 15.15 -3.60
C LEU A 99 1.80 14.46 -2.36
N PRO A 100 1.69 15.18 -1.24
CA PRO A 100 0.98 14.69 -0.06
C PRO A 100 -0.53 14.70 -0.30
N HIS A 101 -1.29 14.07 0.59
CA HIS A 101 -2.74 14.21 0.62
C HIS A 101 -3.12 15.69 0.85
N ILE A 102 -4.22 16.10 0.23
CA ILE A 102 -4.74 17.47 0.33
C ILE A 102 -5.95 17.44 1.25
N VAL A 103 -5.90 18.20 2.32
CA VAL A 103 -7.03 18.37 3.25
C VAL A 103 -7.95 19.46 2.71
N GLU A 104 -9.24 19.16 2.61
CA GLU A 104 -10.25 20.14 2.21
C GLU A 104 -10.28 21.31 3.20
N GLU A 105 -10.45 22.53 2.69
CA GLU A 105 -10.37 23.76 3.47
C GLU A 105 -11.37 23.78 4.63
N GLN A 106 -12.57 23.25 4.41
CA GLN A 106 -13.61 23.15 5.45
C GLN A 106 -13.21 22.24 6.62
N LEU A 107 -12.48 21.16 6.33
CA LEU A 107 -11.99 20.22 7.34
C LEU A 107 -10.74 20.73 8.04
N ARG A 108 -9.94 21.57 7.39
CA ARG A 108 -8.69 22.11 7.93
C ARG A 108 -8.92 22.88 9.22
N ALA A 109 -9.80 23.88 9.20
CA ALA A 109 -10.09 24.70 10.36
C ALA A 109 -10.58 23.86 11.55
N LYS A 110 -11.44 22.88 11.28
CA LYS A 110 -11.97 21.98 12.31
C LYS A 110 -10.89 21.05 12.88
N ALA A 111 -10.02 20.54 12.04
CA ALA A 111 -8.92 19.66 12.44
C ALA A 111 -7.89 20.44 13.30
N GLU A 112 -7.58 21.68 12.94
CA GLU A 112 -6.68 22.55 13.71
C GLU A 112 -7.27 22.89 15.09
N GLU A 113 -8.56 23.24 15.17
CA GLU A 113 -9.28 23.47 16.43
C GLU A 113 -9.21 22.23 17.35
N LEU A 114 -9.50 21.04 16.80
CA LEU A 114 -9.46 19.78 17.55
C LEU A 114 -8.03 19.44 18.00
N ARG A 115 -7.04 19.65 17.13
CA ARG A 115 -5.63 19.43 17.47
C ARG A 115 -5.24 20.27 18.69
N ASP A 116 -5.55 21.56 18.68
CA ASP A 116 -5.18 22.49 19.77
C ASP A 116 -5.95 22.17 21.05
N LYS A 117 -7.25 21.91 20.94
CA LYS A 117 -8.12 21.53 22.07
C LYS A 117 -7.62 20.26 22.78
N HIS A 118 -7.22 19.26 22.00
CA HIS A 118 -6.82 17.95 22.53
C HIS A 118 -5.30 17.80 22.66
N ARG A 119 -4.53 18.84 22.36
CA ARG A 119 -3.05 18.84 22.39
C ARG A 119 -2.46 17.64 21.62
N VAL A 120 -3.00 17.42 20.41
CA VAL A 120 -2.55 16.30 19.55
C VAL A 120 -1.08 16.50 19.17
N PRO A 121 -0.21 15.51 19.40
CA PRO A 121 1.19 15.61 19.03
C PRO A 121 1.38 15.83 17.52
N ASP A 122 2.43 16.55 17.12
CA ASP A 122 2.74 16.88 15.73
C ASP A 122 2.83 15.65 14.81
N ALA A 123 3.23 14.50 15.34
CA ALA A 123 3.29 13.26 14.58
C ALA A 123 1.92 12.76 14.09
N TYR A 124 0.84 13.21 14.75
CA TYR A 124 -0.54 12.84 14.47
C TYR A 124 -1.39 14.02 13.97
N ASP A 125 -0.76 15.11 13.54
CA ASP A 125 -1.44 16.27 12.98
C ASP A 125 -2.10 15.90 11.64
N TYR A 126 -3.42 15.82 11.61
CA TYR A 126 -4.21 15.42 10.44
C TYR A 126 -3.96 16.31 9.21
N VAL A 127 -3.72 17.60 9.45
CA VAL A 127 -3.52 18.58 8.35
C VAL A 127 -2.12 18.49 7.74
N ARG A 128 -1.11 18.17 8.57
CA ARG A 128 0.30 18.25 8.16
C ARG A 128 0.96 16.89 7.90
N GLN A 129 0.34 15.81 8.38
CA GLN A 129 0.91 14.48 8.28
C GLN A 129 0.05 13.57 7.41
N ASN A 130 0.69 12.74 6.62
CA ASN A 130 0.15 11.54 6.03
C ASN A 130 0.71 10.32 6.78
N ILE A 131 0.26 9.11 6.45
CA ILE A 131 0.70 7.90 7.15
C ILE A 131 2.22 7.72 7.06
N LEU A 132 2.85 8.00 5.90
CA LEU A 132 4.29 7.85 5.71
C LEU A 132 5.09 8.80 6.60
N SER A 133 4.71 10.07 6.65
CA SER A 133 5.39 11.09 7.46
C SER A 133 5.12 10.90 8.95
N SER A 134 3.92 10.48 9.33
CA SER A 134 3.55 10.14 10.71
C SER A 134 4.41 8.99 11.25
N PHE A 135 4.52 7.88 10.51
CA PHE A 135 5.36 6.75 10.91
C PHE A 135 6.84 7.12 11.04
N LYS A 136 7.38 7.90 10.09
CA LYS A 136 8.75 8.41 10.20
C LYS A 136 8.98 9.25 11.46
N ARG A 137 8.01 10.06 11.86
CA ARG A 137 8.10 10.89 13.08
C ARG A 137 7.97 10.06 14.35
N VAL A 138 7.06 9.08 14.38
CA VAL A 138 6.80 8.25 15.56
C VAL A 138 7.95 7.30 15.84
N PHE A 139 8.45 6.62 14.82
CA PHE A 139 9.44 5.56 14.96
C PHE A 139 10.88 6.04 14.79
N GLY A 140 11.10 7.15 14.06
CA GLY A 140 12.43 7.71 13.82
C GLY A 140 13.38 6.68 13.19
N GLU A 141 14.58 6.57 13.74
CA GLU A 141 15.63 5.63 13.29
C GLU A 141 15.28 4.15 13.52
N ARG A 142 14.28 3.86 14.35
CA ARG A 142 13.81 2.49 14.58
C ARG A 142 12.92 1.96 13.46
N LEU A 143 12.46 2.84 12.55
CA LEU A 143 11.66 2.41 11.41
C LEU A 143 12.57 1.71 10.38
N PRO A 144 12.35 0.43 10.06
CA PRO A 144 13.07 -0.21 8.98
C PRO A 144 12.63 0.41 7.65
N VAL A 145 13.56 1.02 6.93
CA VAL A 145 13.30 1.69 5.65
C VAL A 145 14.20 1.11 4.56
N THR A 146 13.59 0.75 3.44
CA THR A 146 14.30 0.32 2.24
C THR A 146 13.99 1.26 1.10
N LEU A 147 15.02 1.85 0.48
CA LEU A 147 14.87 2.65 -0.72
C LEU A 147 14.86 1.75 -1.95
N LEU A 148 13.76 1.77 -2.71
CA LEU A 148 13.67 1.13 -4.02
C LEU A 148 14.35 2.05 -5.04
N ARG A 149 15.52 1.63 -5.53
CA ARG A 149 16.38 2.49 -6.35
C ARG A 149 16.20 2.28 -7.84
N GLU A 150 15.73 1.11 -8.27
CA GLU A 150 15.60 0.77 -9.67
C GLU A 150 14.35 1.38 -10.30
N HIS A 151 14.53 2.10 -11.40
CA HIS A 151 13.46 2.78 -12.12
C HIS A 151 13.31 2.21 -13.53
N TYR A 152 12.08 1.76 -13.87
CA TYR A 152 11.77 1.04 -15.12
C TYR A 152 10.68 1.73 -15.97
N ARG A 153 10.08 2.82 -15.52
CA ARG A 153 8.85 3.37 -16.13
C ARG A 153 9.09 4.52 -17.09
N CYS A 154 9.85 5.53 -16.71
CA CYS A 154 9.97 6.76 -17.47
C CYS A 154 11.16 6.73 -18.44
N HIS A 155 11.06 7.57 -19.48
CA HIS A 155 12.18 7.82 -20.39
C HIS A 155 13.42 8.28 -19.60
N PRO A 156 14.63 7.78 -19.91
CA PRO A 156 15.86 8.08 -19.15
C PRO A 156 16.13 9.57 -18.91
N LEU A 157 15.91 10.42 -19.91
CA LEU A 157 16.13 11.88 -19.78
C LEU A 157 15.17 12.53 -18.78
N ILE A 158 13.92 12.04 -18.69
CA ILE A 158 12.92 12.59 -17.76
C ILE A 158 13.29 12.18 -16.33
N ILE A 159 13.57 10.91 -16.13
CA ILE A 159 13.90 10.42 -14.78
C ILE A 159 15.27 10.90 -14.30
N ASP A 160 16.25 11.13 -15.19
CA ASP A 160 17.54 11.69 -14.84
C ASP A 160 17.41 13.11 -14.27
N PHE A 161 16.54 13.92 -14.84
CA PHE A 161 16.21 15.24 -14.27
C PHE A 161 15.67 15.12 -12.84
N CYS A 162 14.69 14.23 -12.63
CA CYS A 162 14.12 13.98 -11.30
C CYS A 162 15.17 13.42 -10.34
N ASN A 163 16.01 12.51 -10.81
CA ASN A 163 17.06 11.87 -10.03
C ASN A 163 18.05 12.90 -9.48
N ARG A 164 18.54 13.78 -10.33
CA ARG A 164 19.44 14.87 -9.91
C ARG A 164 18.77 15.85 -8.95
N LYS A 165 17.53 16.23 -9.23
CA LYS A 165 16.85 17.30 -8.47
C LYS A 165 16.29 16.80 -7.13
N TYR A 166 15.75 15.59 -7.08
CA TYR A 166 14.98 15.13 -5.93
C TYR A 166 15.57 13.90 -5.24
N TYR A 167 16.33 13.06 -5.96
CA TYR A 167 16.79 11.77 -5.42
C TYR A 167 18.31 11.67 -5.27
N ARG A 168 19.03 12.80 -5.33
CA ARG A 168 20.50 12.88 -5.07
C ARG A 168 21.32 11.93 -5.95
N ASN A 169 20.84 11.61 -7.15
CA ASN A 169 21.40 10.61 -8.05
C ASN A 169 21.45 9.18 -7.48
N GLU A 170 20.53 8.85 -6.56
CA GLU A 170 20.47 7.53 -5.94
C GLU A 170 19.68 6.52 -6.77
N LEU A 171 18.88 6.97 -7.75
CA LEU A 171 18.11 6.07 -8.60
C LEU A 171 18.97 5.43 -9.68
N LEU A 172 18.74 4.16 -9.93
CA LEU A 172 19.32 3.37 -11.01
C LEU A 172 18.32 3.34 -12.18
N ILE A 173 18.69 3.98 -13.29
CA ILE A 173 17.83 4.07 -14.46
C ILE A 173 18.01 2.79 -15.27
N MET A 174 16.97 1.93 -15.22
CA MET A 174 16.95 0.61 -15.87
C MET A 174 16.14 0.61 -17.17
N THR A 175 15.52 1.74 -17.52
CA THR A 175 14.69 1.88 -18.74
C THR A 175 15.58 1.85 -19.98
N CYS A 176 15.27 0.96 -20.93
CA CYS A 176 15.95 0.90 -22.23
C CYS A 176 15.33 1.92 -23.21
N LEU A 177 16.17 2.65 -23.94
CA LEU A 177 15.73 3.63 -24.95
C LEU A 177 14.89 3.01 -26.08
N LEU A 178 15.05 1.73 -26.35
CA LEU A 178 14.31 1.02 -27.41
C LEU A 178 12.81 0.79 -27.07
N TYR A 179 12.42 0.88 -25.80
CA TYR A 179 11.03 0.64 -25.36
C TYR A 179 10.15 1.89 -25.36
N THR A 180 10.73 3.08 -25.59
CA THR A 180 10.01 4.35 -25.50
C THR A 180 9.56 4.91 -26.84
N SER A 181 9.97 4.32 -27.98
CA SER A 181 9.54 4.75 -29.32
C SER A 181 8.15 4.24 -29.71
N ASP A 182 7.69 3.12 -29.13
CA ASP A 182 6.42 2.49 -29.52
C ASP A 182 5.20 2.95 -28.68
N ALA A 183 5.41 3.83 -27.70
CA ALA A 183 4.33 4.34 -26.85
C ALA A 183 3.83 5.75 -27.26
N ALA A 184 4.29 6.27 -28.39
CA ALA A 184 3.98 7.63 -28.87
C ALA A 184 3.23 7.67 -30.21
N ASP A 185 2.67 6.52 -30.69
CA ASP A 185 1.77 6.44 -31.85
C ASP A 185 0.33 6.14 -31.44
#